data_fc75554d97b42b2da3d4db11dfd2f979
#
_entry.id   fc75554d97b42b2da3d4db11dfd2f979
#
_cell.length_a   1.000
_cell.length_b   1.000
_cell.length_c   1.000
_cell.angle_alpha   90.00
_cell.angle_beta   90.00
_cell.angle_gamma   90.00
#
_symmetry.space_group_name_H-M   'P 1'
#
loop_
_entity.id
_entity.type
_entity.pdbx_description
1 polymer ?
#
loop_
_entity_poly.entity_id
_entity_poly.type
_entity_poly.pdbx_seq_one_letter_code
_entity_poly.pdbx_strand_id
1 'polypeptide(L)'
;MSKARRLNEMIMLVNRKKRFTVRELAQEFGVSKRTILRDLQELSAMGVPLYSETGPNGGYRVLKERVLPPIAFTGEEVIAVFFAIYALRHYLSLPFDVEYESVIKKFYLNLSGDLRDTIDKMKDRMDFVTVHQQEQIPFLKPLLKAAVRQEVLNIRYQTGEKTSCRKIQPVGVYARDGKWYCPAYCFLRKEYRVFRCDRILSAEVDENTKPVDLSEVGLKNRFSLMNRNREMMEMVVELTRNGTEKFQPVPWPGLSLEKREDGSGLITGRIAKDDLPFFADYFLAYGEHALVKKPLALKKLLKERLAKALEQYRTV
;
A
#
# COMPACT_ATOMS: atom_id res chain seq x y z
N MET A 1 42.74 5.09 3.71
CA MET A 1 41.45 4.45 4.03
C MET A 1 41.68 3.01 4.48
N SER A 2 41.07 2.56 5.59
CA SER A 2 41.20 1.16 6.03
C SER A 2 40.52 0.21 5.04
N LYS A 3 40.94 -1.07 4.97
CA LYS A 3 40.37 -2.08 4.09
C LYS A 3 38.88 -2.27 4.35
N ALA A 4 38.48 -2.39 5.62
CA ALA A 4 37.08 -2.59 6.01
C ALA A 4 36.18 -1.45 5.54
N ARG A 5 36.60 -0.20 5.74
CA ARG A 5 35.87 0.98 5.27
C ARG A 5 35.76 1.00 3.74
N ARG A 6 36.83 0.64 3.03
CA ARG A 6 36.83 0.59 1.56
C ARG A 6 35.86 -0.45 1.03
N LEU A 7 35.84 -1.67 1.64
CA LEU A 7 34.90 -2.73 1.25
C LEU A 7 33.45 -2.28 1.46
N ASN A 8 33.12 -1.66 2.58
CA ASN A 8 31.77 -1.16 2.84
C ASN A 8 31.36 -0.08 1.83
N GLU A 9 32.20 0.91 1.58
CA GLU A 9 31.92 1.96 0.58
C GLU A 9 31.83 1.36 -0.83
N MET A 10 32.64 0.34 -1.15
CA MET A 10 32.61 -0.37 -2.44
C MET A 10 31.31 -1.15 -2.62
N ILE A 11 30.78 -1.83 -1.58
CA ILE A 11 29.48 -2.51 -1.65
C ILE A 11 28.37 -1.50 -1.99
N MET A 12 28.35 -0.35 -1.33
CA MET A 12 27.36 0.71 -1.63
C MET A 12 27.47 1.21 -3.07
N LEU A 13 28.69 1.43 -3.53
CA LEU A 13 28.96 1.95 -4.87
C LEU A 13 28.55 0.98 -5.97
N VAL A 14 28.96 -0.31 -5.87
CA VAL A 14 28.67 -1.33 -6.88
C VAL A 14 27.18 -1.67 -6.94
N ASN A 15 26.47 -1.63 -5.80
CA ASN A 15 25.02 -1.78 -5.76
C ASN A 15 24.27 -0.62 -6.42
N ARG A 16 24.83 0.59 -6.40
CA ARG A 16 24.25 1.77 -7.06
C ARG A 16 24.55 1.79 -8.56
N LYS A 17 25.78 1.44 -8.96
CA LYS A 17 26.22 1.37 -10.36
C LYS A 17 25.79 0.03 -10.97
N LYS A 18 25.10 0.05 -12.10
CA LYS A 18 24.70 -1.18 -12.81
C LYS A 18 25.90 -1.86 -13.49
N ARG A 19 26.90 -1.08 -13.86
CA ARG A 19 28.11 -1.51 -14.54
C ARG A 19 29.27 -0.60 -14.12
N PHE A 20 30.46 -1.18 -13.96
CA PHE A 20 31.67 -0.46 -13.57
C PHE A 20 32.91 -1.22 -14.03
N THR A 21 34.02 -0.53 -14.15
CA THR A 21 35.32 -1.10 -14.49
C THR A 21 36.27 -1.08 -13.29
N VAL A 22 37.24 -1.98 -13.26
CA VAL A 22 38.31 -1.98 -12.26
C VAL A 22 39.08 -0.68 -12.26
N ARG A 23 39.23 -0.01 -13.44
CA ARG A 23 39.92 1.27 -13.56
C ARG A 23 39.15 2.40 -12.89
N GLU A 24 37.83 2.46 -13.08
CA GLU A 24 36.98 3.45 -12.42
C GLU A 24 37.03 3.32 -10.90
N LEU A 25 36.90 2.08 -10.39
CA LEU A 25 37.00 1.85 -8.94
C LEU A 25 38.38 2.17 -8.37
N ALA A 26 39.44 1.84 -9.13
CA ALA A 26 40.84 2.19 -8.71
C ALA A 26 41.05 3.69 -8.58
N GLN A 27 40.47 4.48 -9.49
CA GLN A 27 40.50 5.95 -9.44
C GLN A 27 39.63 6.47 -8.29
N GLU A 28 38.44 5.98 -8.11
CA GLU A 28 37.48 6.46 -7.09
C GLU A 28 37.98 6.19 -5.66
N PHE A 29 38.61 5.02 -5.44
CA PHE A 29 39.16 4.66 -4.12
C PHE A 29 40.64 5.00 -3.91
N GLY A 30 41.32 5.51 -4.91
CA GLY A 30 42.75 5.90 -4.82
C GLY A 30 43.67 4.68 -4.55
N VAL A 31 43.38 3.52 -5.10
CA VAL A 31 44.14 2.27 -4.90
C VAL A 31 44.50 1.59 -6.23
N SER A 32 45.44 0.65 -6.19
CA SER A 32 45.84 -0.08 -7.38
C SER A 32 44.75 -0.97 -7.93
N LYS A 33 44.73 -1.25 -9.27
CA LYS A 33 43.83 -2.20 -9.90
C LYS A 33 43.89 -3.59 -9.23
N ARG A 34 45.10 -4.02 -8.81
CA ARG A 34 45.31 -5.29 -8.10
C ARG A 34 44.57 -5.31 -6.75
N THR A 35 44.56 -4.19 -6.04
CA THR A 35 43.81 -4.06 -4.79
C THR A 35 42.32 -4.18 -5.05
N ILE A 36 41.79 -3.48 -6.07
CA ILE A 36 40.37 -3.56 -6.43
C ILE A 36 39.96 -4.97 -6.82
N LEU A 37 40.74 -5.68 -7.63
CA LEU A 37 40.44 -7.06 -8.03
C LEU A 37 40.32 -7.98 -6.80
N ARG A 38 41.23 -7.81 -5.80
CA ARG A 38 41.18 -8.58 -4.56
C ARG A 38 39.95 -8.20 -3.72
N ASP A 39 39.65 -6.92 -3.64
CA ASP A 39 38.46 -6.44 -2.93
C ASP A 39 37.17 -6.96 -3.60
N LEU A 40 37.07 -6.96 -4.94
CA LEU A 40 35.91 -7.53 -5.67
C LEU A 40 35.77 -9.04 -5.48
N GLN A 41 36.88 -9.79 -5.40
CA GLN A 41 36.84 -11.21 -5.05
C GLN A 41 36.29 -11.41 -3.64
N GLU A 42 36.71 -10.58 -2.70
CA GLU A 42 36.24 -10.63 -1.31
C GLU A 42 34.76 -10.26 -1.20
N LEU A 43 34.29 -9.23 -1.94
CA LEU A 43 32.87 -8.91 -2.04
C LEU A 43 32.05 -10.06 -2.62
N SER A 44 32.59 -10.73 -3.64
CA SER A 44 31.93 -11.91 -4.21
C SER A 44 31.85 -13.07 -3.19
N ALA A 45 32.89 -13.29 -2.40
CA ALA A 45 32.90 -14.26 -1.31
C ALA A 45 31.93 -13.88 -0.18
N MET A 46 31.67 -12.58 0.04
CA MET A 46 30.64 -12.08 0.96
C MET A 46 29.20 -12.16 0.41
N GLY A 47 29.02 -12.72 -0.81
CA GLY A 47 27.70 -12.92 -1.40
C GLY A 47 27.22 -11.78 -2.31
N VAL A 48 28.07 -10.77 -2.65
CA VAL A 48 27.73 -9.78 -3.67
C VAL A 48 27.79 -10.45 -5.05
N PRO A 49 26.67 -10.56 -5.79
CA PRO A 49 26.62 -11.31 -7.05
C PRO A 49 27.28 -10.51 -8.20
N LEU A 50 28.60 -10.57 -8.29
CA LEU A 50 29.40 -9.90 -9.30
C LEU A 50 29.63 -10.81 -10.52
N TYR A 51 29.41 -10.26 -11.71
CA TYR A 51 29.70 -10.93 -12.97
C TYR A 51 30.70 -10.11 -13.77
N SER A 52 31.77 -10.75 -14.27
CA SER A 52 32.78 -10.10 -15.12
C SER A 52 32.48 -10.31 -16.59
N GLU A 53 32.49 -9.23 -17.39
CA GLU A 53 32.41 -9.27 -18.85
C GLU A 53 33.79 -8.97 -19.44
N THR A 54 34.25 -9.85 -20.33
CA THR A 54 35.51 -9.66 -21.08
C THR A 54 35.26 -8.92 -22.39
N GLY A 55 36.25 -8.16 -22.88
CA GLY A 55 36.18 -7.46 -24.15
C GLY A 55 36.55 -5.97 -24.09
N PRO A 56 36.56 -5.26 -25.23
CA PRO A 56 36.95 -3.84 -25.29
C PRO A 56 36.08 -2.93 -24.39
N ASN A 57 34.82 -3.31 -24.21
CA ASN A 57 33.86 -2.66 -23.29
C ASN A 57 33.61 -3.52 -22.04
N GLY A 58 34.55 -4.39 -21.66
CA GLY A 58 34.46 -5.27 -20.52
C GLY A 58 34.39 -4.52 -19.18
N GLY A 59 33.96 -5.22 -18.13
CA GLY A 59 33.83 -4.68 -16.79
C GLY A 59 33.13 -5.64 -15.87
N TYR A 60 32.62 -5.13 -14.77
CA TYR A 60 31.82 -5.89 -13.80
C TYR A 60 30.38 -5.41 -13.83
N ARG A 61 29.45 -6.35 -13.64
CA ARG A 61 28.03 -6.08 -13.39
C ARG A 61 27.59 -6.75 -12.11
N VAL A 62 26.70 -6.10 -11.39
CA VAL A 62 25.95 -6.76 -10.31
C VAL A 62 24.75 -7.46 -10.95
N LEU A 63 24.58 -8.77 -10.71
CA LEU A 63 23.40 -9.52 -11.15
C LEU A 63 22.15 -8.94 -10.51
N LYS A 64 20.96 -9.21 -11.14
CA LYS A 64 19.68 -8.57 -10.79
C LYS A 64 19.22 -8.74 -9.35
N GLU A 65 19.69 -9.73 -8.64
CA GLU A 65 19.45 -9.90 -7.21
C GLU A 65 20.36 -8.96 -6.42
N ARG A 66 19.85 -7.77 -6.13
CA ARG A 66 20.57 -6.80 -5.32
C ARG A 66 20.55 -7.23 -3.87
N VAL A 67 21.68 -7.69 -3.36
CA VAL A 67 21.90 -7.85 -1.93
C VAL A 67 22.18 -6.48 -1.36
N LEU A 68 21.39 -6.06 -0.36
CA LEU A 68 21.66 -4.80 0.33
C LEU A 68 22.99 -4.92 1.09
N PRO A 69 23.83 -3.85 1.12
CA PRO A 69 24.99 -3.81 1.97
C PRO A 69 24.56 -3.94 3.43
N PRO A 70 25.44 -4.37 4.35
CA PRO A 70 25.15 -4.36 5.76
C PRO A 70 24.75 -2.95 6.20
N ILE A 71 23.55 -2.82 6.73
CA ILE A 71 23.00 -1.57 7.27
C ILE A 71 23.11 -1.68 8.79
N ALA A 72 23.79 -0.72 9.41
CA ALA A 72 23.83 -0.64 10.86
C ALA A 72 22.54 -0.03 11.39
N PHE A 73 21.86 -0.74 12.28
CA PHE A 73 20.69 -0.29 13.02
C PHE A 73 21.03 -0.18 14.50
N THR A 74 20.49 0.79 15.17
CA THR A 74 20.44 0.83 16.64
C THR A 74 19.40 -0.18 17.16
N GLY A 75 19.47 -0.52 18.45
CA GLY A 75 18.49 -1.45 19.05
C GLY A 75 17.05 -0.96 18.91
N GLU A 76 16.81 0.34 19.08
CA GLU A 76 15.47 0.93 18.92
C GLU A 76 14.96 0.88 17.47
N GLU A 77 15.83 1.15 16.50
CA GLU A 77 15.48 1.04 15.08
C GLU A 77 15.16 -0.41 14.69
N VAL A 78 15.92 -1.38 15.21
CA VAL A 78 15.64 -2.81 15.04
C VAL A 78 14.26 -3.18 15.55
N ILE A 79 13.91 -2.74 16.77
CA ILE A 79 12.59 -2.99 17.37
C ILE A 79 11.49 -2.36 16.52
N ALA A 80 11.67 -1.11 16.07
CA ALA A 80 10.71 -0.41 15.23
C ALA A 80 10.49 -1.14 13.88
N VAL A 81 11.55 -1.57 13.21
CA VAL A 81 11.48 -2.35 11.95
C VAL A 81 10.77 -3.69 12.19
N PHE A 82 11.12 -4.40 13.29
CA PHE A 82 10.46 -5.66 13.64
C PHE A 82 8.95 -5.49 13.78
N PHE A 83 8.50 -4.51 14.56
CA PHE A 83 7.07 -4.29 14.77
C PHE A 83 6.35 -3.74 13.54
N ALA A 84 7.01 -2.97 12.68
CA ALA A 84 6.46 -2.57 11.38
C ALA A 84 6.16 -3.78 10.48
N ILE A 85 7.08 -4.76 10.44
CA ILE A 85 6.84 -6.02 9.72
C ILE A 85 5.78 -6.85 10.44
N TYR A 86 5.84 -6.94 11.77
CA TYR A 86 4.90 -7.72 12.60
C TYR A 86 3.45 -7.24 12.47
N ALA A 87 3.22 -5.95 12.23
CA ALA A 87 1.89 -5.40 11.97
C ALA A 87 1.21 -5.99 10.72
N LEU A 88 1.98 -6.48 9.76
CA LEU A 88 1.46 -7.09 8.53
C LEU A 88 0.93 -8.52 8.70
N ARG A 89 1.12 -9.16 9.87
CA ARG A 89 0.72 -10.56 10.14
C ARG A 89 -0.78 -10.83 9.98
N HIS A 90 -1.60 -9.79 10.04
CA HIS A 90 -3.05 -9.89 9.88
C HIS A 90 -3.51 -9.96 8.41
N TYR A 91 -2.59 -9.76 7.47
CA TYR A 91 -2.88 -9.86 6.05
C TYR A 91 -2.39 -11.21 5.51
N LEU A 92 -3.33 -12.07 5.09
CA LEU A 92 -3.02 -13.37 4.46
C LEU A 92 -2.38 -13.23 3.07
N SER A 93 -2.56 -12.07 2.43
CA SER A 93 -2.01 -11.77 1.12
C SER A 93 -1.35 -10.41 1.11
N LEU A 94 -0.12 -10.37 0.61
CA LEU A 94 0.62 -9.14 0.34
C LEU A 94 0.92 -9.05 -1.17
N PRO A 95 1.08 -7.84 -1.72
CA PRO A 95 1.35 -7.66 -3.16
C PRO A 95 2.81 -7.94 -3.56
N PHE A 96 3.54 -8.73 -2.77
CA PHE A 96 4.95 -9.12 -2.99
C PHE A 96 5.08 -10.64 -2.99
N ASP A 97 6.18 -11.16 -3.59
CA ASP A 97 6.49 -12.60 -3.64
C ASP A 97 7.07 -13.17 -2.34
N VAL A 98 7.17 -12.37 -1.32
CA VAL A 98 7.85 -12.77 -0.09
C VAL A 98 6.80 -13.04 0.98
N GLU A 99 6.85 -14.24 1.54
CA GLU A 99 6.05 -14.60 2.70
C GLU A 99 6.52 -13.80 3.92
N TYR A 100 5.59 -13.15 4.57
CA TYR A 100 5.80 -12.38 5.79
C TYR A 100 6.63 -13.15 6.83
N GLU A 101 6.27 -14.43 7.08
CA GLU A 101 6.94 -15.29 8.06
C GLU A 101 8.41 -15.51 7.74
N SER A 102 8.74 -15.68 6.46
CA SER A 102 10.13 -15.87 6.03
C SER A 102 10.98 -14.63 6.30
N VAL A 103 10.44 -13.44 6.06
CA VAL A 103 11.17 -12.18 6.29
C VAL A 103 11.39 -11.95 7.78
N ILE A 104 10.33 -12.05 8.57
CA ILE A 104 10.42 -11.80 10.02
C ILE A 104 11.33 -12.81 10.70
N LYS A 105 11.30 -14.10 10.30
CA LYS A 105 12.17 -15.14 10.81
C LYS A 105 13.64 -14.85 10.51
N LYS A 106 13.97 -14.51 9.26
CA LYS A 106 15.33 -14.13 8.87
C LYS A 106 15.83 -12.92 9.67
N PHE A 107 14.97 -11.89 9.81
CA PHE A 107 15.31 -10.69 10.56
C PHE A 107 15.57 -11.02 12.03
N TYR A 108 14.65 -11.73 12.68
CA TYR A 108 14.72 -12.10 14.10
C TYR A 108 15.93 -12.98 14.43
N LEU A 109 16.26 -13.97 13.59
CA LEU A 109 17.39 -14.87 13.83
C LEU A 109 18.76 -14.15 13.78
N ASN A 110 18.86 -13.01 13.12
CA ASN A 110 20.09 -12.21 13.05
C ASN A 110 20.23 -11.20 14.20
N LEU A 111 19.28 -11.15 15.15
CA LEU A 111 19.35 -10.26 16.31
C LEU A 111 20.18 -10.87 17.45
N SER A 112 20.74 -10.03 18.31
CA SER A 112 21.36 -10.45 19.58
C SER A 112 20.31 -11.03 20.54
N GLY A 113 20.75 -11.82 21.52
CA GLY A 113 19.86 -12.48 22.48
C GLY A 113 18.99 -11.48 23.26
N ASP A 114 19.61 -10.44 23.77
CA ASP A 114 18.96 -9.36 24.55
C ASP A 114 17.90 -8.60 23.74
N LEU A 115 18.14 -8.34 22.45
CA LEU A 115 17.13 -7.74 21.55
C LEU A 115 15.97 -8.71 21.28
N ARG A 116 16.25 -10.01 21.11
CA ARG A 116 15.19 -11.02 20.95
C ARG A 116 14.31 -11.10 22.20
N ASP A 117 14.94 -11.19 23.39
CA ASP A 117 14.21 -11.22 24.66
C ASP A 117 13.36 -9.97 24.88
N THR A 118 13.86 -8.80 24.47
CA THR A 118 13.12 -7.55 24.53
C THR A 118 11.90 -7.57 23.59
N ILE A 119 12.09 -7.99 22.33
CA ILE A 119 11.01 -8.10 21.36
C ILE A 119 9.95 -9.12 21.83
N ASP A 120 10.37 -10.27 22.37
CA ASP A 120 9.42 -11.28 22.85
C ASP A 120 8.57 -10.77 24.00
N LYS A 121 9.16 -10.05 24.95
CA LYS A 121 8.40 -9.37 26.02
C LYS A 121 7.45 -8.30 25.50
N MET A 122 7.83 -7.61 24.42
CA MET A 122 6.99 -6.55 23.82
C MET A 122 5.82 -7.13 23.02
N LYS A 123 5.96 -8.29 22.36
CA LYS A 123 4.87 -8.95 21.62
C LYS A 123 3.64 -9.23 22.47
N ASP A 124 3.84 -9.55 23.75
CA ASP A 124 2.74 -9.81 24.69
C ASP A 124 2.10 -8.52 25.24
N ARG A 125 2.65 -7.36 24.93
CA ARG A 125 2.25 -6.07 25.51
C ARG A 125 1.85 -5.02 24.47
N MET A 126 2.16 -5.24 23.19
CA MET A 126 1.85 -4.32 22.11
C MET A 126 1.33 -5.08 20.89
N ASP A 127 0.19 -4.64 20.38
CA ASP A 127 -0.41 -5.16 19.16
C ASP A 127 -0.96 -4.06 18.25
N PHE A 128 -0.95 -4.30 16.94
CA PHE A 128 -1.63 -3.50 15.93
C PHE A 128 -2.91 -4.24 15.52
N VAL A 129 -3.99 -4.01 16.28
CA VAL A 129 -5.26 -4.70 16.02
C VAL A 129 -5.87 -4.18 14.72
N THR A 130 -6.09 -5.07 13.78
CA THR A 130 -6.83 -4.81 12.54
C THR A 130 -7.75 -5.99 12.24
N VAL A 131 -8.69 -5.78 11.33
CA VAL A 131 -9.56 -6.87 10.88
C VAL A 131 -8.71 -7.92 10.17
N HIS A 132 -8.78 -9.16 10.64
CA HIS A 132 -8.11 -10.27 10.00
C HIS A 132 -8.67 -10.49 8.59
N GLN A 133 -7.79 -10.57 7.62
CA GLN A 133 -8.14 -11.01 6.29
C GLN A 133 -8.45 -12.51 6.33
N GLN A 134 -9.66 -12.90 5.92
CA GLN A 134 -10.11 -14.30 5.98
C GLN A 134 -9.80 -15.11 4.71
N GLU A 135 -9.57 -14.42 3.58
CA GLU A 135 -9.40 -15.04 2.28
C GLU A 135 -8.08 -14.60 1.62
N GLN A 136 -7.48 -15.50 0.88
CA GLN A 136 -6.33 -15.18 0.03
C GLN A 136 -6.78 -14.38 -1.18
N ILE A 137 -5.95 -13.42 -1.58
CA ILE A 137 -6.20 -12.56 -2.75
C ILE A 137 -5.07 -12.79 -3.78
N PRO A 138 -5.28 -13.71 -4.74
CA PRO A 138 -4.21 -14.18 -5.63
C PRO A 138 -3.72 -13.14 -6.62
N PHE A 139 -4.52 -12.08 -6.88
CA PHE A 139 -4.22 -11.09 -7.94
C PHE A 139 -3.59 -9.79 -7.44
N LEU A 140 -3.23 -9.65 -6.15
CA LEU A 140 -2.61 -8.43 -5.62
C LEU A 140 -1.30 -8.08 -6.32
N LYS A 141 -0.42 -9.07 -6.52
CA LYS A 141 0.85 -8.87 -7.22
C LYS A 141 0.67 -8.48 -8.70
N PRO A 142 -0.14 -9.19 -9.51
CA PRO A 142 -0.47 -8.76 -10.87
C PRO A 142 -1.01 -7.34 -10.93
N LEU A 143 -1.92 -6.95 -10.01
CA LEU A 143 -2.48 -5.60 -9.95
C LEU A 143 -1.42 -4.54 -9.66
N LEU A 144 -0.56 -4.78 -8.66
CA LEU A 144 0.54 -3.84 -8.33
C LEU A 144 1.55 -3.76 -9.48
N LYS A 145 1.92 -4.89 -10.08
CA LYS A 145 2.84 -4.92 -11.23
C LYS A 145 2.29 -4.11 -12.41
N ALA A 146 1.01 -4.31 -12.74
CA ALA A 146 0.35 -3.57 -13.81
C ALA A 146 0.26 -2.06 -13.49
N ALA A 147 -0.01 -1.67 -12.24
CA ALA A 147 0.01 -0.28 -11.83
C ALA A 147 1.38 0.38 -12.03
N VAL A 148 2.46 -0.31 -11.61
CA VAL A 148 3.84 0.19 -11.76
C VAL A 148 4.27 0.30 -13.22
N ARG A 149 3.80 -0.63 -14.08
CA ARG A 149 4.14 -0.68 -15.52
C ARG A 149 3.16 0.08 -16.39
N GLN A 150 2.08 0.60 -15.81
CA GLN A 150 0.97 1.23 -16.52
C GLN A 150 0.32 0.31 -17.56
N GLU A 151 0.25 -0.99 -17.27
CA GLU A 151 -0.33 -2.00 -18.12
C GLU A 151 -1.86 -2.06 -17.94
N VAL A 152 -2.58 -2.42 -19.01
CA VAL A 152 -4.02 -2.69 -18.97
C VAL A 152 -4.25 -4.15 -18.62
N LEU A 153 -5.25 -4.42 -17.78
CA LEU A 153 -5.65 -5.77 -17.40
C LEU A 153 -7.09 -6.07 -17.84
N ASN A 154 -7.30 -7.26 -18.36
CA ASN A 154 -8.62 -7.88 -18.46
C ASN A 154 -8.91 -8.59 -17.13
N ILE A 155 -9.94 -8.17 -16.41
CA ILE A 155 -10.35 -8.80 -15.16
C ILE A 155 -11.76 -9.39 -15.27
N ARG A 156 -12.00 -10.52 -14.59
CA ARG A 156 -13.34 -10.99 -14.24
C ARG A 156 -13.67 -10.51 -12.83
N TYR A 157 -14.73 -9.75 -12.71
CA TYR A 157 -15.10 -9.08 -11.45
C TYR A 157 -16.48 -9.48 -10.99
N GLN A 158 -16.59 -9.92 -9.74
CA GLN A 158 -17.84 -10.35 -9.11
C GLN A 158 -18.48 -9.22 -8.31
N THR A 159 -19.77 -8.99 -8.51
CA THR A 159 -20.58 -8.06 -7.72
C THR A 159 -21.88 -8.74 -7.32
N GLY A 160 -21.99 -9.16 -6.06
CA GLY A 160 -23.05 -10.08 -5.62
C GLY A 160 -22.97 -11.37 -6.41
N GLU A 161 -24.07 -11.80 -7.01
CA GLU A 161 -24.14 -13.01 -7.85
C GLU A 161 -23.70 -12.78 -9.32
N LYS A 162 -23.49 -11.52 -9.71
CA LYS A 162 -23.17 -11.19 -11.12
C LYS A 162 -21.68 -11.10 -11.33
N THR A 163 -21.19 -11.79 -12.37
CA THR A 163 -19.82 -11.67 -12.87
C THR A 163 -19.78 -10.81 -14.14
N SER A 164 -18.78 -9.97 -14.26
CA SER A 164 -18.58 -9.11 -15.44
C SER A 164 -17.11 -9.06 -15.83
N CYS A 165 -16.84 -9.03 -17.13
CA CYS A 165 -15.52 -8.75 -17.67
C CYS A 165 -15.27 -7.24 -17.73
N ARG A 166 -14.09 -6.81 -17.31
CA ARG A 166 -13.70 -5.40 -17.28
C ARG A 166 -12.27 -5.26 -17.79
N LYS A 167 -12.04 -4.25 -18.63
CA LYS A 167 -10.70 -3.76 -18.91
C LYS A 167 -10.40 -2.62 -17.95
N ILE A 168 -9.33 -2.76 -17.18
CA ILE A 168 -8.92 -1.76 -16.20
C ILE A 168 -7.43 -1.45 -16.34
N GLN A 169 -7.05 -0.23 -16.03
CA GLN A 169 -5.64 0.14 -15.86
C GLN A 169 -5.45 0.54 -14.40
N PRO A 170 -4.76 -0.31 -13.60
CA PRO A 170 -4.55 -0.06 -12.20
C PRO A 170 -3.73 1.20 -11.93
N VAL A 171 -4.11 1.96 -10.90
CA VAL A 171 -3.34 3.09 -10.35
C VAL A 171 -2.45 2.64 -9.21
N GLY A 172 -2.87 1.61 -8.48
CA GLY A 172 -2.16 1.04 -7.35
C GLY A 172 -3.06 0.12 -6.56
N VAL A 173 -2.55 -0.38 -5.42
CA VAL A 173 -3.32 -1.15 -4.45
C VAL A 173 -3.11 -0.56 -3.06
N TYR A 174 -4.15 -0.57 -2.23
CA TYR A 174 -4.06 -0.17 -0.83
C TYR A 174 -4.93 -1.06 0.05
N ALA A 175 -4.48 -1.26 1.30
CA ALA A 175 -5.25 -1.97 2.30
C ALA A 175 -6.03 -1.00 3.19
N ARG A 176 -7.25 -1.38 3.56
CA ARG A 176 -8.09 -0.67 4.52
C ARG A 176 -9.07 -1.64 5.16
N ASP A 177 -9.17 -1.59 6.48
CA ASP A 177 -10.11 -2.42 7.26
C ASP A 177 -10.02 -3.91 6.91
N GLY A 178 -8.79 -4.45 6.80
CA GLY A 178 -8.51 -5.84 6.45
C GLY A 178 -8.79 -6.23 5.00
N LYS A 179 -9.14 -5.28 4.13
CA LYS A 179 -9.44 -5.53 2.71
C LYS A 179 -8.49 -4.76 1.80
N TRP A 180 -8.23 -5.35 0.63
CA TRP A 180 -7.44 -4.71 -0.41
C TRP A 180 -8.32 -4.09 -1.48
N TYR A 181 -7.93 -2.91 -1.93
CA TYR A 181 -8.62 -2.10 -2.93
C TYR A 181 -7.66 -1.70 -4.04
N CYS A 182 -8.15 -1.72 -5.27
CA CYS A 182 -7.43 -1.29 -6.46
C CYS A 182 -8.18 -0.15 -7.14
N PRO A 183 -7.79 1.12 -6.96
CA PRO A 183 -8.24 2.20 -7.82
C PRO A 183 -7.67 1.98 -9.22
N ALA A 184 -8.52 2.08 -10.23
CA ALA A 184 -8.15 1.85 -11.62
C ALA A 184 -9.02 2.68 -12.57
N TYR A 185 -8.48 3.02 -13.73
CA TYR A 185 -9.28 3.52 -14.84
C TYR A 185 -10.04 2.35 -15.48
N CYS A 186 -11.35 2.45 -15.58
CA CYS A 186 -12.23 1.45 -16.18
C CYS A 186 -12.59 1.84 -17.61
N PHE A 187 -12.07 1.12 -18.61
CA PHE A 187 -12.30 1.42 -20.03
C PHE A 187 -13.78 1.30 -20.44
N LEU A 188 -14.53 0.37 -19.84
CA LEU A 188 -15.96 0.21 -20.11
C LEU A 188 -16.79 1.43 -19.67
N ARG A 189 -16.42 2.03 -18.53
CA ARG A 189 -17.13 3.18 -17.99
C ARG A 189 -16.46 4.51 -18.33
N LYS A 190 -15.22 4.48 -18.86
CA LYS A 190 -14.39 5.65 -19.17
C LYS A 190 -14.18 6.57 -17.96
N GLU A 191 -14.07 5.97 -16.75
CA GLU A 191 -13.94 6.67 -15.48
C GLU A 191 -13.04 5.92 -14.52
N TYR A 192 -12.54 6.61 -13.47
CA TYR A 192 -11.82 5.98 -12.38
C TYR A 192 -12.79 5.33 -11.40
N ARG A 193 -12.50 4.07 -11.02
CA ARG A 193 -13.29 3.29 -10.07
C ARG A 193 -12.38 2.58 -9.07
N VAL A 194 -12.92 2.24 -7.90
CA VAL A 194 -12.24 1.38 -6.93
C VAL A 194 -12.81 -0.03 -7.04
N PHE A 195 -11.92 -0.98 -7.24
CA PHE A 195 -12.24 -2.41 -7.25
C PHE A 195 -11.78 -3.05 -5.95
N ARG A 196 -12.61 -3.85 -5.32
CA ARG A 196 -12.20 -4.71 -4.21
C ARG A 196 -11.43 -5.89 -4.79
N CYS A 197 -10.21 -6.13 -4.28
CA CYS A 197 -9.31 -7.14 -4.87
C CYS A 197 -9.79 -8.56 -4.61
N ASP A 198 -10.49 -8.82 -3.49
CA ASP A 198 -11.14 -10.09 -3.17
C ASP A 198 -12.27 -10.49 -4.12
N ARG A 199 -12.79 -9.55 -4.92
CA ARG A 199 -13.83 -9.79 -5.92
C ARG A 199 -13.29 -10.03 -7.34
N ILE A 200 -11.97 -10.01 -7.50
CA ILE A 200 -11.32 -10.26 -8.79
C ILE A 200 -11.07 -11.77 -8.93
N LEU A 201 -11.71 -12.38 -9.92
CA LEU A 201 -11.65 -13.83 -10.18
C LEU A 201 -10.55 -14.20 -11.18
N SER A 202 -10.12 -13.26 -12.03
CA SER A 202 -8.97 -13.39 -12.93
C SER A 202 -8.42 -12.03 -13.27
N ALA A 203 -7.11 -11.95 -13.58
CA ALA A 203 -6.45 -10.73 -14.03
C ALA A 203 -5.33 -11.11 -15.01
N GLU A 204 -5.48 -10.72 -16.26
CA GLU A 204 -4.55 -11.00 -17.36
C GLU A 204 -4.18 -9.72 -18.06
N VAL A 205 -2.93 -9.61 -18.52
CA VAL A 205 -2.46 -8.42 -19.27
C VAL A 205 -3.17 -8.35 -20.61
N ASP A 206 -3.71 -7.18 -20.95
CA ASP A 206 -4.30 -6.89 -22.25
C ASP A 206 -3.32 -6.06 -23.11
N GLU A 207 -2.61 -6.73 -23.97
CA GLU A 207 -1.64 -6.09 -24.88
C GLU A 207 -2.29 -5.30 -26.02
N ASN A 208 -3.59 -5.52 -26.27
CA ASN A 208 -4.31 -4.93 -27.40
C ASN A 208 -4.91 -3.55 -27.11
N THR A 209 -5.10 -3.21 -25.84
CA THR A 209 -5.70 -1.92 -25.45
C THR A 209 -4.61 -0.91 -25.15
N LYS A 210 -4.62 0.22 -25.86
CA LYS A 210 -3.69 1.32 -25.58
C LYS A 210 -3.94 1.87 -24.16
N PRO A 211 -2.92 1.91 -23.30
CA PRO A 211 -3.05 2.51 -21.97
C PRO A 211 -3.39 4.00 -22.07
N VAL A 212 -4.11 4.52 -21.06
CA VAL A 212 -4.23 5.96 -20.84
C VAL A 212 -3.00 6.46 -20.08
N ASP A 213 -2.66 7.71 -20.27
CA ASP A 213 -1.54 8.31 -19.53
C ASP A 213 -1.93 8.50 -18.06
N LEU A 214 -1.26 7.78 -17.17
CA LEU A 214 -1.41 7.84 -15.72
C LEU A 214 -0.12 8.33 -15.03
N SER A 215 0.80 8.99 -15.74
CA SER A 215 2.08 9.45 -15.18
C SER A 215 1.92 10.32 -13.94
N GLU A 216 0.91 11.20 -13.95
CA GLU A 216 0.57 12.11 -12.85
C GLU A 216 -0.46 11.52 -11.86
N VAL A 217 -0.87 10.25 -12.08
CA VAL A 217 -1.93 9.61 -11.30
C VAL A 217 -1.34 8.60 -10.33
N GLY A 218 -1.57 8.83 -9.05
CA GLY A 218 -1.13 7.94 -7.97
C GLY A 218 -2.16 7.79 -6.85
N LEU A 219 -1.82 6.98 -5.85
CA LEU A 219 -2.71 6.78 -4.70
C LEU A 219 -2.99 8.07 -3.92
N LYS A 220 -2.09 9.06 -3.94
CA LYS A 220 -2.24 10.33 -3.23
C LYS A 220 -3.35 11.22 -3.82
N ASN A 221 -3.48 11.25 -5.14
CA ASN A 221 -4.43 12.11 -5.86
C ASN A 221 -5.62 11.35 -6.47
N ARG A 222 -5.75 10.03 -6.20
CA ARG A 222 -6.79 9.15 -6.76
C ARG A 222 -8.21 9.67 -6.61
N PHE A 223 -8.50 10.33 -5.49
CA PHE A 223 -9.85 10.80 -5.20
C PHE A 223 -10.27 12.03 -6.02
N SER A 224 -9.35 12.98 -6.25
CA SER A 224 -9.65 14.14 -7.10
C SER A 224 -9.97 13.72 -8.53
N LEU A 225 -9.28 12.67 -9.01
CA LEU A 225 -9.49 12.11 -10.34
C LEU A 225 -10.80 11.32 -10.44
N MET A 226 -11.12 10.55 -9.40
CA MET A 226 -12.37 9.78 -9.34
C MET A 226 -13.61 10.68 -9.34
N ASN A 227 -13.50 11.90 -8.82
CA ASN A 227 -14.61 12.85 -8.71
C ASN A 227 -14.72 13.83 -9.90
N ARG A 228 -13.74 13.83 -10.82
CA ARG A 228 -13.63 14.84 -11.88
C ARG A 228 -14.85 14.92 -12.80
N ASN A 229 -15.54 13.80 -13.05
CA ASN A 229 -16.70 13.72 -13.95
C ASN A 229 -17.97 13.22 -13.24
N ARG A 230 -18.02 13.24 -11.90
CA ARG A 230 -19.16 12.75 -11.12
C ARG A 230 -20.06 13.90 -10.70
N GLU A 231 -21.37 13.65 -10.66
CA GLU A 231 -22.33 14.59 -10.09
C GLU A 231 -22.08 14.75 -8.60
N MET A 232 -21.59 15.94 -8.20
CA MET A 232 -21.21 16.24 -6.83
C MET A 232 -22.33 16.96 -6.09
N MET A 233 -22.64 16.49 -4.89
CA MET A 233 -23.66 17.03 -3.99
C MET A 233 -23.01 17.64 -2.75
N GLU A 234 -23.56 18.74 -2.26
CA GLU A 234 -23.16 19.31 -0.97
C GLU A 234 -23.56 18.37 0.18
N MET A 235 -22.63 18.14 1.10
CA MET A 235 -22.88 17.38 2.31
C MET A 235 -22.72 18.28 3.54
N VAL A 236 -23.72 18.23 4.41
CA VAL A 236 -23.72 18.89 5.72
C VAL A 236 -24.28 17.94 6.75
N VAL A 237 -23.48 17.61 7.76
CA VAL A 237 -23.87 16.71 8.86
C VAL A 237 -23.49 17.33 10.18
N GLU A 238 -24.47 17.47 11.08
CA GLU A 238 -24.23 17.86 12.46
C GLU A 238 -23.93 16.64 13.31
N LEU A 239 -22.91 16.75 14.15
CA LEU A 239 -22.52 15.72 15.10
C LEU A 239 -22.70 16.22 16.52
N THR A 240 -23.21 15.36 17.41
CA THR A 240 -23.12 15.58 18.86
C THR A 240 -21.66 15.49 19.31
N ARG A 241 -21.34 15.84 20.56
CA ARG A 241 -20.01 15.64 21.13
C ARG A 241 -19.52 14.21 20.96
N ASN A 242 -20.34 13.22 21.31
CA ASN A 242 -20.01 11.81 21.13
C ASN A 242 -19.81 11.43 19.65
N GLY A 243 -20.60 12.01 18.74
CA GLY A 243 -20.43 11.82 17.30
C GLY A 243 -19.12 12.40 16.80
N THR A 244 -18.70 13.55 17.35
CA THR A 244 -17.43 14.21 16.99
C THR A 244 -16.23 13.38 17.48
N GLU A 245 -16.31 12.80 18.68
CA GLU A 245 -15.26 11.91 19.23
C GLU A 245 -15.14 10.60 18.43
N LYS A 246 -16.27 10.05 17.97
CA LYS A 246 -16.32 8.87 17.09
C LYS A 246 -15.83 9.16 15.66
N PHE A 247 -15.88 10.42 15.23
CA PHE A 247 -15.50 10.78 13.87
C PHE A 247 -14.00 10.60 13.69
N GLN A 248 -13.65 9.49 13.09
CA GLN A 248 -12.33 9.34 12.52
C GLN A 248 -12.34 10.10 11.18
N PRO A 249 -11.39 11.02 10.95
CA PRO A 249 -11.24 11.64 9.65
C PRO A 249 -10.97 10.54 8.63
N VAL A 250 -12.05 10.05 8.05
CA VAL A 250 -11.95 9.17 6.89
C VAL A 250 -11.23 10.01 5.84
N PRO A 251 -10.24 9.48 5.13
CA PRO A 251 -9.56 10.21 4.06
C PRO A 251 -10.50 10.34 2.86
N TRP A 252 -11.60 11.07 3.06
CA TRP A 252 -12.49 11.52 2.00
C TRP A 252 -12.06 12.93 1.64
N PRO A 253 -11.32 13.10 0.54
CA PRO A 253 -10.95 14.43 0.09
C PRO A 253 -12.22 15.23 -0.17
N GLY A 254 -12.27 16.40 0.42
CA GLY A 254 -13.40 17.30 0.27
C GLY A 254 -14.42 17.27 1.41
N LEU A 255 -14.18 16.48 2.48
CA LEU A 255 -14.93 16.60 3.73
C LEU A 255 -14.05 17.18 4.83
N SER A 256 -14.57 18.18 5.52
CA SER A 256 -13.94 18.81 6.68
C SER A 256 -14.84 18.69 7.92
N LEU A 257 -14.23 18.49 9.08
CA LEU A 257 -14.90 18.57 10.37
C LEU A 257 -14.50 19.87 11.05
N GLU A 258 -15.47 20.70 11.37
CA GLU A 258 -15.33 21.86 12.23
C GLU A 258 -15.86 21.50 13.62
N LYS A 259 -15.01 21.59 14.66
CA LYS A 259 -15.40 21.36 16.04
C LYS A 259 -15.84 22.66 16.68
N ARG A 260 -16.97 22.64 17.40
CA ARG A 260 -17.49 23.78 18.16
C ARG A 260 -16.99 23.73 19.61
N GLU A 261 -17.11 24.86 20.31
CA GLU A 261 -16.68 24.98 21.71
C GLU A 261 -17.39 24.02 22.68
N ASP A 262 -18.66 23.68 22.39
CA ASP A 262 -19.43 22.69 23.16
C ASP A 262 -19.04 21.23 22.89
N GLY A 263 -18.04 21.00 22.02
CA GLY A 263 -17.56 19.69 21.60
C GLY A 263 -18.39 19.06 20.48
N SER A 264 -19.51 19.66 20.07
CA SER A 264 -20.24 19.24 18.86
C SER A 264 -19.43 19.51 17.60
N GLY A 265 -19.83 18.94 16.46
CA GLY A 265 -19.10 19.11 15.21
C GLY A 265 -20.02 19.31 14.02
N LEU A 266 -19.48 19.95 12.99
CA LEU A 266 -20.13 20.13 11.70
C LEU A 266 -19.22 19.52 10.60
N ILE A 267 -19.73 18.52 9.90
CA ILE A 267 -19.07 17.99 8.71
C ILE A 267 -19.63 18.74 7.51
N THR A 268 -18.74 19.32 6.72
CA THR A 268 -19.08 19.99 5.47
C THR A 268 -18.21 19.50 4.32
N GLY A 269 -18.73 19.58 3.10
CA GLY A 269 -17.98 19.28 1.90
C GLY A 269 -18.85 18.81 0.74
N ARG A 270 -18.26 18.06 -0.18
CA ARG A 270 -18.96 17.54 -1.37
C ARG A 270 -18.70 16.07 -1.54
N ILE A 271 -19.76 15.31 -1.84
CA ILE A 271 -19.73 13.87 -2.11
C ILE A 271 -20.31 13.58 -3.49
N ALA A 272 -19.86 12.50 -4.11
CA ALA A 272 -20.49 12.07 -5.35
C ALA A 272 -21.84 11.40 -5.07
N LYS A 273 -22.80 11.61 -5.95
CA LYS A 273 -24.16 11.05 -5.87
C LYS A 273 -24.15 9.52 -5.75
N ASP A 274 -23.25 8.86 -6.48
CA ASP A 274 -23.10 7.40 -6.43
C ASP A 274 -22.58 6.86 -5.09
N ASP A 275 -22.01 7.73 -4.25
CA ASP A 275 -21.50 7.36 -2.94
C ASP A 275 -22.56 7.48 -1.83
N LEU A 276 -23.78 7.94 -2.15
CA LEU A 276 -24.89 8.05 -1.19
C LEU A 276 -25.17 6.74 -0.43
N PRO A 277 -25.20 5.54 -1.05
CA PRO A 277 -25.40 4.29 -0.32
C PRO A 277 -24.32 4.03 0.73
N PHE A 278 -23.06 4.33 0.42
CA PHE A 278 -21.96 4.21 1.36
C PHE A 278 -22.11 5.16 2.54
N PHE A 279 -22.40 6.46 2.29
CA PHE A 279 -22.58 7.44 3.36
C PHE A 279 -23.82 7.16 4.20
N ALA A 280 -24.84 6.53 3.63
CA ALA A 280 -26.00 6.09 4.39
C ALA A 280 -25.59 4.99 5.40
N ASP A 281 -24.80 3.98 5.01
CA ASP A 281 -24.29 2.96 5.92
C ASP A 281 -23.35 3.56 6.96
N TYR A 282 -22.48 4.47 6.54
CA TYR A 282 -21.53 5.15 7.41
C TYR A 282 -22.23 5.94 8.54
N PHE A 283 -23.20 6.80 8.20
CA PHE A 283 -23.90 7.60 9.21
C PHE A 283 -24.97 6.81 9.99
N LEU A 284 -25.47 5.70 9.45
CA LEU A 284 -26.34 4.81 10.20
C LEU A 284 -25.64 4.25 11.46
N ALA A 285 -24.34 3.99 11.38
CA ALA A 285 -23.53 3.51 12.50
C ALA A 285 -23.35 4.56 13.63
N TYR A 286 -23.65 5.84 13.37
CA TYR A 286 -23.62 6.90 14.37
C TYR A 286 -24.90 6.98 15.21
N GLY A 287 -25.99 6.35 14.74
CA GLY A 287 -27.28 6.41 15.42
C GLY A 287 -27.76 7.86 15.60
N GLU A 288 -28.09 8.24 16.85
CA GLU A 288 -28.55 9.59 17.22
C GLU A 288 -27.45 10.68 17.20
N HIS A 289 -26.18 10.25 17.07
CA HIS A 289 -25.03 11.14 17.16
C HIS A 289 -24.67 11.86 15.85
N ALA A 290 -25.38 11.56 14.75
CA ALA A 290 -25.20 12.23 13.47
C ALA A 290 -26.53 12.63 12.85
N LEU A 291 -26.70 13.93 12.52
CA LEU A 291 -27.86 14.44 11.84
C LEU A 291 -27.48 14.97 10.46
N VAL A 292 -27.82 14.22 9.44
CA VAL A 292 -27.61 14.65 8.03
C VAL A 292 -28.59 15.78 7.70
N LYS A 293 -28.06 16.97 7.38
CA LYS A 293 -28.82 18.16 6.91
C LYS A 293 -28.92 18.16 5.39
N LYS A 294 -27.82 17.90 4.69
CA LYS A 294 -27.71 17.83 3.23
C LYS A 294 -26.85 16.61 2.83
N PRO A 295 -27.09 16.01 1.66
CA PRO A 295 -28.20 16.27 0.73
C PRO A 295 -29.50 15.58 1.18
N LEU A 296 -30.65 16.06 0.68
CA LEU A 296 -31.95 15.48 1.00
C LEU A 296 -32.05 14.01 0.56
N ALA A 297 -31.37 13.63 -0.53
CA ALA A 297 -31.34 12.24 -1.00
C ALA A 297 -30.70 11.31 0.03
N LEU A 298 -29.60 11.72 0.70
CA LEU A 298 -28.98 10.94 1.76
C LEU A 298 -29.88 10.81 2.98
N LYS A 299 -30.55 11.92 3.36
CA LYS A 299 -31.51 11.92 4.47
C LYS A 299 -32.68 10.97 4.22
N LYS A 300 -33.20 10.91 2.97
CA LYS A 300 -34.26 10.01 2.57
C LYS A 300 -33.80 8.54 2.67
N LEU A 301 -32.63 8.23 2.13
CA LEU A 301 -32.05 6.89 2.17
C LEU A 301 -31.80 6.39 3.61
N LEU A 302 -31.32 7.27 4.51
CA LEU A 302 -31.15 6.96 5.93
C LEU A 302 -32.51 6.64 6.60
N LYS A 303 -33.55 7.44 6.35
CA LYS A 303 -34.88 7.19 6.88
C LYS A 303 -35.42 5.84 6.42
N GLU A 304 -35.28 5.50 5.15
CA GLU A 304 -35.70 4.21 4.59
C GLU A 304 -34.98 3.03 5.25
N ARG A 305 -33.63 3.14 5.48
CA ARG A 305 -32.87 2.10 6.15
C ARG A 305 -33.20 1.94 7.61
N LEU A 306 -33.39 3.06 8.33
CA LEU A 306 -33.83 3.03 9.74
C LEU A 306 -35.22 2.42 9.90
N ALA A 307 -36.14 2.75 9.00
CA ALA A 307 -37.47 2.14 9.00
C ALA A 307 -37.42 0.63 8.82
N LYS A 308 -36.64 0.16 7.82
CA LYS A 308 -36.42 -1.28 7.60
C LYS A 308 -35.77 -1.99 8.81
N ALA A 309 -34.77 -1.35 9.42
CA ALA A 309 -34.14 -1.90 10.61
C ALA A 309 -35.15 -1.99 11.78
N LEU A 310 -35.93 -0.92 12.02
CA LEU A 310 -36.94 -0.91 13.08
C LEU A 310 -38.02 -1.98 12.87
N GLU A 311 -38.41 -2.25 11.64
CA GLU A 311 -39.40 -3.26 11.29
C GLU A 311 -38.96 -4.67 11.73
N GLN A 312 -37.66 -4.99 11.63
CA GLN A 312 -37.12 -6.28 12.09
C GLN A 312 -37.26 -6.50 13.60
N TYR A 313 -37.32 -5.43 14.41
CA TYR A 313 -37.46 -5.50 15.87
C TYR A 313 -38.92 -5.35 16.34
N ARG A 314 -39.86 -5.07 15.44
CA ARG A 314 -41.32 -5.00 15.78
C ARG A 314 -42.00 -6.35 15.79
N THR A 315 -41.36 -7.38 15.27
CA THR A 315 -41.88 -8.75 15.10
C THR A 315 -41.48 -9.71 16.24
N VAL A 316 -40.95 -9.15 17.37
CA VAL A 316 -40.62 -9.92 18.60
C VAL A 316 -41.63 -9.60 19.67
#